data_e62579186a823a7e3d6bbd4da655b17a
#
_entry.id   e62579186a823a7e3d6bbd4da655b17a
#
_cell.length_a   1.000
_cell.length_b   1.000
_cell.length_c   1.000
_cell.angle_alpha   90.00
_cell.angle_beta   90.00
_cell.angle_gamma   90.00
#
_symmetry.space_group_name_H-M   'P 1'
#
loop_
_entity.id
_entity.type
_entity.pdbx_description
1 polymer ?
#
loop_
_entity_poly.entity_id
_entity_poly.type
_entity_poly.pdbx_seq_one_letter_code
_entity_poly.pdbx_strand_id
1 'polypeptide(L)'
;AQLECPYIYASSREGWASSDADKKGTSMELLFDAIVNYMPPPKGEIDAPLQMLVSTIDYNDYVGRIGIGKIERGSIEVNQHVVLCNSESELKTAVITSLYEFNGLNRKSVNKAEVGDIVAVSGVEGISIGDTICHYEHPEPLPFVKISEPTVSMFFSVNDSPFAGTEGEFVTSRNIRERL
;
A
#
# COMPACT_ATOMS: atom_id res chain seq x y z
N ALA A 1 -22.01 20.50 -7.10
CA ALA A 1 -20.89 20.37 -6.17
C ALA A 1 -19.55 20.29 -6.91
N GLN A 2 -19.37 19.47 -7.96
CA GLN A 2 -18.08 19.37 -8.68
C GLN A 2 -17.74 20.60 -9.54
N LEU A 3 -18.72 21.39 -9.94
CA LEU A 3 -18.54 22.62 -10.72
C LEU A 3 -18.16 23.84 -9.86
N GLU A 4 -18.24 23.73 -8.55
CA GLU A 4 -17.95 24.80 -7.58
C GLU A 4 -16.70 24.50 -6.76
N CYS A 5 -15.81 23.63 -7.23
CA CYS A 5 -14.57 23.37 -6.52
C CYS A 5 -13.63 24.58 -6.61
N PRO A 6 -12.93 24.94 -5.53
CA PRO A 6 -11.90 25.98 -5.57
C PRO A 6 -10.74 25.51 -6.45
N TYR A 7 -10.17 26.41 -7.21
CA TYR A 7 -8.99 26.17 -8.03
C TYR A 7 -7.92 27.22 -7.74
N ILE A 8 -6.66 26.80 -7.83
CA ILE A 8 -5.49 27.61 -7.56
C ILE A 8 -4.49 27.39 -8.69
N TYR A 9 -3.91 28.47 -9.18
CA TYR A 9 -2.83 28.46 -10.14
C TYR A 9 -1.50 28.37 -9.40
N ALA A 10 -0.63 27.41 -9.75
CA ALA A 10 0.62 27.25 -9.04
C ALA A 10 1.75 26.78 -9.99
N SER A 11 2.96 27.15 -9.63
CA SER A 11 4.19 26.66 -10.25
C SER A 11 5.10 26.08 -9.16
N SER A 12 5.20 24.77 -9.09
CA SER A 12 6.11 24.09 -8.16
C SER A 12 7.58 24.39 -8.45
N ARG A 13 7.94 24.56 -9.72
CA ARG A 13 9.29 24.89 -10.13
C ARG A 13 9.74 26.28 -9.65
N GLU A 14 8.82 27.24 -9.62
CA GLU A 14 9.10 28.61 -9.24
C GLU A 14 8.66 28.92 -7.79
N GLY A 15 8.00 27.96 -7.11
CA GLY A 15 7.63 28.08 -5.70
C GLY A 15 6.55 29.10 -5.40
N TRP A 16 5.52 29.27 -6.26
CA TRP A 16 4.44 30.22 -6.02
C TRP A 16 3.05 29.62 -6.29
N ALA A 17 2.04 30.16 -5.66
CA ALA A 17 0.63 29.91 -5.89
C ALA A 17 -0.17 31.22 -5.92
N SER A 18 -1.25 31.26 -6.71
CA SER A 18 -2.13 32.42 -6.88
C SER A 18 -3.58 31.98 -7.09
N SER A 19 -4.53 32.78 -6.64
CA SER A 19 -5.95 32.65 -6.97
C SER A 19 -6.32 33.26 -8.33
N ASP A 20 -5.41 34.00 -8.95
CA ASP A 20 -5.60 34.70 -10.23
C ASP A 20 -4.65 34.13 -11.27
N ALA A 21 -5.20 33.74 -12.44
CA ALA A 21 -4.41 33.16 -13.54
C ALA A 21 -3.37 34.11 -14.10
N ASP A 22 -3.68 35.42 -14.09
CA ASP A 22 -2.85 36.45 -14.72
C ASP A 22 -1.83 37.06 -13.75
N LYS A 23 -1.87 36.66 -12.46
CA LYS A 23 -0.97 37.18 -11.43
C LYS A 23 -0.14 36.08 -10.80
N LYS A 24 1.16 36.25 -10.88
CA LYS A 24 2.11 35.38 -10.22
C LYS A 24 2.08 35.64 -8.70
N GLY A 25 1.94 34.57 -7.92
CA GLY A 25 2.05 34.62 -6.46
C GLY A 25 3.50 34.80 -5.98
N THR A 26 3.66 35.00 -4.69
CA THR A 26 4.97 35.19 -4.03
C THR A 26 5.42 33.98 -3.21
N SER A 27 4.51 33.08 -2.85
CA SER A 27 4.79 31.88 -2.04
C SER A 27 3.79 30.76 -2.36
N MET A 28 4.05 29.55 -1.82
CA MET A 28 3.14 28.40 -1.90
C MET A 28 2.07 28.39 -0.79
N GLU A 29 2.08 29.37 0.09
CA GLU A 29 1.20 29.43 1.27
C GLU A 29 -0.27 29.28 0.92
N LEU A 30 -0.73 30.00 -0.12
CA LEU A 30 -2.11 29.92 -0.60
C LEU A 30 -2.53 28.48 -0.98
N LEU A 31 -1.63 27.69 -1.56
CA LEU A 31 -1.89 26.28 -1.87
C LEU A 31 -1.97 25.43 -0.60
N PHE A 32 -1.07 25.66 0.35
CA PHE A 32 -1.07 24.92 1.62
C PHE A 32 -2.31 25.24 2.46
N ASP A 33 -2.69 26.51 2.52
CA ASP A 33 -3.93 26.94 3.20
C ASP A 33 -5.18 26.32 2.55
N ALA A 34 -5.20 26.23 1.22
CA ALA A 34 -6.30 25.58 0.53
C ALA A 34 -6.36 24.08 0.84
N ILE A 35 -5.22 23.39 0.89
CA ILE A 35 -5.17 21.96 1.26
C ILE A 35 -5.72 21.78 2.67
N VAL A 36 -5.26 22.57 3.64
CA VAL A 36 -5.70 22.46 5.04
C VAL A 36 -7.20 22.77 5.20
N ASN A 37 -7.72 23.75 4.46
CA ASN A 37 -9.11 24.18 4.59
C ASN A 37 -10.12 23.33 3.82
N TYR A 38 -9.73 22.74 2.67
CA TYR A 38 -10.65 22.04 1.78
C TYR A 38 -10.49 20.52 1.78
N MET A 39 -9.32 20.00 2.13
CA MET A 39 -9.12 18.54 2.16
C MET A 39 -9.57 17.98 3.51
N PRO A 40 -10.58 17.10 3.54
CA PRO A 40 -10.98 16.48 4.79
C PRO A 40 -9.90 15.57 5.33
N PRO A 41 -9.68 15.52 6.65
CA PRO A 41 -8.79 14.52 7.25
C PRO A 41 -9.32 13.11 7.03
N PRO A 42 -8.47 12.07 7.16
CA PRO A 42 -8.91 10.68 7.15
C PRO A 42 -10.06 10.48 8.15
N LYS A 43 -11.09 9.75 7.69
CA LYS A 43 -12.22 9.40 8.56
C LYS A 43 -11.96 8.03 9.15
N GLY A 44 -12.25 7.84 10.44
CA GLY A 44 -12.14 6.55 11.12
C GLY A 44 -12.09 6.75 12.62
N GLU A 45 -12.33 5.67 13.36
CA GLU A 45 -12.32 5.65 14.82
C GLU A 45 -11.03 5.00 15.30
N ILE A 46 -10.22 5.74 16.05
CA ILE A 46 -8.92 5.27 16.55
C ILE A 46 -9.07 4.19 17.64
N ASP A 47 -10.11 4.31 18.48
CA ASP A 47 -10.38 3.37 19.59
C ASP A 47 -11.17 2.13 19.14
N ALA A 48 -11.53 2.03 17.85
CA ALA A 48 -12.23 0.87 17.32
C ALA A 48 -11.27 -0.31 17.06
N PRO A 49 -11.78 -1.55 16.98
CA PRO A 49 -10.98 -2.69 16.59
C PRO A 49 -10.31 -2.48 15.21
N LEU A 50 -9.05 -2.91 15.10
CA LEU A 50 -8.26 -2.78 13.87
C LEU A 50 -9.00 -3.31 12.64
N GLN A 51 -8.94 -2.55 11.57
CA GLN A 51 -9.37 -2.96 10.24
C GLN A 51 -8.49 -2.27 9.19
N MET A 52 -7.72 -3.06 8.43
CA MET A 52 -6.80 -2.61 7.39
C MET A 52 -7.05 -3.40 6.12
N LEU A 53 -7.37 -2.73 5.02
CA LEU A 53 -7.53 -3.36 3.70
C LEU A 53 -6.19 -3.45 2.97
N VAL A 54 -5.82 -4.63 2.54
CA VAL A 54 -4.62 -4.87 1.72
C VAL A 54 -4.93 -4.54 0.26
N SER A 55 -4.34 -3.48 -0.24
CA SER A 55 -4.53 -3.00 -1.61
C SER A 55 -3.40 -3.42 -2.57
N THR A 56 -2.22 -3.69 -2.03
CA THR A 56 -1.02 -4.05 -2.81
C THR A 56 -0.16 -5.02 -2.02
N ILE A 57 0.56 -5.87 -2.74
CA ILE A 57 1.54 -6.80 -2.16
C ILE A 57 2.91 -6.47 -2.72
N ASP A 58 3.90 -6.53 -1.87
CA ASP A 58 5.32 -6.50 -2.21
C ASP A 58 6.01 -7.75 -1.66
N TYR A 59 7.23 -7.98 -2.07
CA TYR A 59 8.02 -9.13 -1.63
C TYR A 59 9.44 -8.71 -1.28
N ASN A 60 9.95 -9.28 -0.20
CA ASN A 60 11.34 -9.13 0.20
C ASN A 60 11.89 -10.50 0.58
N ASP A 61 13.09 -10.85 0.13
CA ASP A 61 13.69 -12.17 0.34
C ASP A 61 13.91 -12.52 1.82
N TYR A 62 14.00 -11.52 2.71
CA TYR A 62 14.24 -11.73 4.15
C TYR A 62 12.97 -11.84 4.98
N VAL A 63 11.92 -11.08 4.61
CA VAL A 63 10.67 -11.02 5.38
C VAL A 63 9.49 -11.65 4.65
N GLY A 64 9.69 -12.10 3.41
CA GLY A 64 8.65 -12.69 2.59
C GLY A 64 7.66 -11.66 2.03
N ARG A 65 6.38 -12.05 1.95
CA ARG A 65 5.31 -11.17 1.47
C ARG A 65 5.04 -10.03 2.44
N ILE A 66 4.86 -8.85 1.88
CA ILE A 66 4.57 -7.60 2.58
C ILE A 66 3.22 -7.10 2.07
N GLY A 67 2.22 -7.03 2.93
CA GLY A 67 0.93 -6.42 2.61
C GLY A 67 0.99 -4.91 2.78
N ILE A 68 0.53 -4.17 1.78
CA ILE A 68 0.46 -2.71 1.82
C ILE A 68 -1.00 -2.31 1.75
N GLY A 69 -1.41 -1.44 2.66
CA GLY A 69 -2.79 -1.00 2.72
C GLY A 69 -3.01 0.18 3.64
N LYS A 70 -4.26 0.65 3.68
CA LYS A 70 -4.69 1.75 4.54
C LYS A 70 -5.40 1.20 5.76
N ILE A 71 -5.12 1.78 6.92
CA ILE A 71 -5.85 1.50 8.15
C ILE A 71 -7.16 2.29 8.09
N GLU A 72 -8.29 1.58 8.02
CA GLU A 72 -9.62 2.21 7.94
C GLU A 72 -10.20 2.53 9.33
N ARG A 73 -9.81 1.78 10.36
CA ARG A 73 -10.12 2.05 11.78
C ARG A 73 -9.12 1.37 12.70
N GLY A 74 -9.05 1.88 13.93
CA GLY A 74 -8.19 1.35 14.98
C GLY A 74 -6.72 1.69 14.79
N SER A 75 -5.86 0.88 15.36
CA SER A 75 -4.41 0.98 15.26
C SER A 75 -3.77 -0.39 15.12
N ILE A 76 -2.56 -0.42 14.56
CA ILE A 76 -1.74 -1.62 14.39
C ILE A 76 -0.39 -1.43 15.04
N GLU A 77 0.12 -2.48 15.69
CA GLU A 77 1.42 -2.46 16.37
C GLU A 77 2.25 -3.69 16.01
N VAL A 78 3.57 -3.54 16.12
CA VAL A 78 4.50 -4.68 15.97
C VAL A 78 4.26 -5.68 17.10
N ASN A 79 4.33 -6.98 16.80
CA ASN A 79 4.00 -8.12 17.66
C ASN A 79 2.50 -8.25 18.00
N GLN A 80 1.62 -7.48 17.39
CA GLN A 80 0.18 -7.64 17.56
C GLN A 80 -0.31 -8.92 16.89
N HIS A 81 -1.19 -9.65 17.61
CA HIS A 81 -1.96 -10.76 17.04
C HIS A 81 -3.10 -10.21 16.21
N VAL A 82 -3.19 -10.65 14.99
CA VAL A 82 -4.22 -10.23 14.03
C VAL A 82 -4.85 -11.43 13.35
N VAL A 83 -5.99 -11.23 12.73
CA VAL A 83 -6.63 -12.21 11.87
C VAL A 83 -6.72 -11.66 10.45
N LEU A 84 -6.38 -12.50 9.49
CA LEU A 84 -6.57 -12.24 8.07
C LEU A 84 -7.93 -12.78 7.68
N CYS A 85 -8.77 -11.96 7.11
CA CYS A 85 -10.10 -12.36 6.66
C CYS A 85 -10.41 -11.74 5.28
N ASN A 86 -11.18 -12.49 4.51
CA ASN A 86 -11.83 -11.99 3.30
C ASN A 86 -13.21 -12.69 3.18
N SER A 87 -14.00 -12.30 2.19
CA SER A 87 -15.36 -12.82 2.00
C SER A 87 -15.42 -14.30 1.59
N GLU A 88 -14.32 -14.90 1.16
CA GLU A 88 -14.29 -16.22 0.51
C GLU A 88 -13.38 -17.23 1.21
N SER A 89 -12.50 -16.83 2.13
CA SER A 89 -11.50 -17.72 2.74
C SER A 89 -11.69 -17.91 4.23
N GLU A 90 -11.10 -19.00 4.73
CA GLU A 90 -11.00 -19.27 6.17
C GLU A 90 -10.18 -18.20 6.90
N LEU A 91 -10.54 -17.92 8.14
CA LEU A 91 -9.81 -17.00 9.00
C LEU A 91 -8.41 -17.56 9.31
N LYS A 92 -7.38 -16.75 9.07
CA LYS A 92 -6.00 -17.11 9.38
C LYS A 92 -5.45 -16.16 10.44
N THR A 93 -4.95 -16.72 11.53
CA THR A 93 -4.27 -15.92 12.57
C THR A 93 -2.82 -15.66 12.17
N ALA A 94 -2.33 -14.47 12.47
CA ALA A 94 -0.96 -14.07 12.19
C ALA A 94 -0.44 -13.11 13.27
N VAL A 95 0.85 -12.86 13.26
CA VAL A 95 1.52 -11.87 14.12
C VAL A 95 2.27 -10.89 13.24
N ILE A 96 2.07 -9.60 13.47
CA ILE A 96 2.80 -8.55 12.75
C ILE A 96 4.26 -8.56 13.19
N THR A 97 5.16 -8.95 12.30
CA THR A 97 6.60 -8.99 12.61
C THR A 97 7.31 -7.67 12.34
N SER A 98 6.87 -6.92 11.32
CA SER A 98 7.41 -5.61 11.02
C SER A 98 6.32 -4.70 10.47
N LEU A 99 6.44 -3.41 10.79
CA LEU A 99 5.52 -2.36 10.38
C LEU A 99 6.34 -1.20 9.80
N TYR A 100 5.92 -0.70 8.65
CA TYR A 100 6.59 0.41 7.97
C TYR A 100 5.58 1.45 7.52
N GLU A 101 5.94 2.71 7.70
CA GLU A 101 5.30 3.88 7.09
C GLU A 101 6.06 4.34 5.85
N PHE A 102 5.38 5.06 4.97
CA PHE A 102 5.98 5.64 3.77
C PHE A 102 6.37 7.09 4.01
N ASN A 103 7.64 7.40 3.85
CA ASN A 103 8.17 8.75 3.85
C ASN A 103 8.75 9.07 2.46
N GLY A 104 7.90 9.63 1.60
CA GLY A 104 8.18 9.74 0.17
C GLY A 104 8.31 8.36 -0.47
N LEU A 105 9.45 8.06 -1.08
CA LEU A 105 9.74 6.75 -1.69
C LEU A 105 10.36 5.74 -0.72
N ASN A 106 10.76 6.17 0.48
CA ASN A 106 11.42 5.33 1.46
C ASN A 106 10.42 4.75 2.47
N ARG A 107 10.71 3.54 2.96
CA ARG A 107 10.00 2.93 4.09
C ARG A 107 10.75 3.22 5.38
N LYS A 108 10.03 3.68 6.38
CA LYS A 108 10.53 3.89 7.74
C LYS A 108 9.89 2.88 8.67
N SER A 109 10.69 2.10 9.40
CA SER A 109 10.17 1.20 10.43
C SER A 109 9.55 2.00 11.56
N VAL A 110 8.35 1.59 11.99
CA VAL A 110 7.61 2.17 13.10
C VAL A 110 7.09 1.05 14.00
N ASN A 111 6.81 1.37 15.27
CA ASN A 111 6.26 0.41 16.21
C ASN A 111 4.73 0.39 16.20
N LYS A 112 4.11 1.49 15.82
CA LYS A 112 2.65 1.68 15.82
C LYS A 112 2.26 2.58 14.67
N ALA A 113 1.07 2.32 14.10
CA ALA A 113 0.40 3.19 13.13
C ALA A 113 -1.11 3.21 13.41
N GLU A 114 -1.81 4.25 12.94
CA GLU A 114 -3.18 4.53 13.32
C GLU A 114 -4.08 4.73 12.09
N VAL A 115 -5.37 4.82 12.35
CA VAL A 115 -6.39 5.06 11.33
C VAL A 115 -6.02 6.21 10.39
N GLY A 116 -6.14 5.95 9.09
CA GLY A 116 -5.77 6.89 8.03
C GLY A 116 -4.37 6.68 7.45
N ASP A 117 -3.47 6.02 8.17
CA ASP A 117 -2.13 5.75 7.69
C ASP A 117 -2.12 4.67 6.61
N ILE A 118 -1.20 4.82 5.66
CA ILE A 118 -0.87 3.79 4.67
C ILE A 118 0.41 3.11 5.15
N VAL A 119 0.32 1.83 5.42
CA VAL A 119 1.41 1.06 6.01
C VAL A 119 1.74 -0.19 5.21
N ALA A 120 2.96 -0.66 5.39
CA ALA A 120 3.42 -1.96 4.90
C ALA A 120 3.66 -2.88 6.11
N VAL A 121 3.06 -4.08 6.07
CA VAL A 121 3.11 -5.06 7.15
C VAL A 121 3.70 -6.38 6.69
N SER A 122 4.50 -7.03 7.54
CA SER A 122 5.03 -8.37 7.32
C SER A 122 4.68 -9.31 8.47
N GLY A 123 4.87 -10.62 8.28
CA GLY A 123 4.52 -11.65 9.26
C GLY A 123 3.17 -12.32 8.99
N VAL A 124 2.46 -11.91 7.94
CA VAL A 124 1.16 -12.48 7.58
C VAL A 124 1.34 -13.44 6.39
N GLU A 125 1.43 -14.74 6.67
CA GLU A 125 1.58 -15.74 5.63
C GLU A 125 0.33 -15.86 4.77
N GLY A 126 0.53 -15.97 3.46
CA GLY A 126 -0.54 -16.16 2.48
C GLY A 126 -1.41 -14.93 2.27
N ILE A 127 -0.96 -13.76 2.69
CA ILE A 127 -1.64 -12.48 2.45
C ILE A 127 -1.85 -12.25 0.95
N SER A 128 -3.05 -11.79 0.58
CA SER A 128 -3.46 -11.51 -0.79
C SER A 128 -4.08 -10.12 -0.91
N ILE A 129 -4.10 -9.57 -2.13
CA ILE A 129 -4.78 -8.31 -2.40
C ILE A 129 -6.28 -8.52 -2.16
N GLY A 130 -6.91 -7.60 -1.44
CA GLY A 130 -8.32 -7.69 -1.03
C GLY A 130 -8.56 -8.33 0.32
N ASP A 131 -7.55 -8.92 0.93
CA ASP A 131 -7.65 -9.38 2.30
C ASP A 131 -7.75 -8.21 3.27
N THR A 132 -8.45 -8.41 4.36
CA THR A 132 -8.53 -7.45 5.46
C THR A 132 -7.79 -8.00 6.67
N ILE A 133 -6.86 -7.22 7.20
CA ILE A 133 -6.22 -7.49 8.48
C ILE A 133 -7.09 -6.88 9.58
N CYS A 134 -7.60 -7.72 10.47
CA CYS A 134 -8.51 -7.34 11.53
C CYS A 134 -7.94 -7.61 12.92
N HIS A 135 -8.53 -6.95 13.91
CA HIS A 135 -8.33 -7.34 15.31
C HIS A 135 -8.75 -8.81 15.49
N TYR A 136 -7.95 -9.54 16.23
CA TYR A 136 -8.10 -10.99 16.38
C TYR A 136 -9.47 -11.42 16.92
N GLU A 137 -10.11 -10.62 17.82
CA GLU A 137 -11.44 -10.91 18.37
C GLU A 137 -12.60 -10.37 17.50
N HIS A 138 -12.31 -9.52 16.52
CA HIS A 138 -13.31 -8.85 15.68
C HIS A 138 -12.97 -9.00 14.20
N PRO A 139 -13.15 -10.19 13.59
CA PRO A 139 -12.90 -10.42 12.18
C PRO A 139 -14.04 -9.85 11.33
N GLU A 140 -13.86 -8.69 10.76
CA GLU A 140 -14.82 -8.01 9.90
C GLU A 140 -14.17 -7.68 8.55
N PRO A 141 -14.37 -8.49 7.49
CA PRO A 141 -13.79 -8.21 6.18
C PRO A 141 -14.39 -6.94 5.58
N LEU A 142 -13.52 -6.12 5.00
CA LEU A 142 -13.95 -4.98 4.19
C LEU A 142 -14.42 -5.44 2.80
N PRO A 143 -15.40 -4.73 2.21
CA PRO A 143 -15.80 -5.02 0.85
C PRO A 143 -14.64 -4.70 -0.11
N PHE A 144 -14.29 -5.66 -0.93
CA PHE A 144 -13.26 -5.54 -1.95
C PHE A 144 -13.81 -5.94 -3.32
N VAL A 145 -13.41 -5.21 -4.36
CA VAL A 145 -13.76 -5.57 -5.73
C VAL A 145 -12.84 -6.70 -6.16
N LYS A 146 -13.41 -7.88 -6.40
CA LYS A 146 -12.65 -9.05 -6.85
C LYS A 146 -11.89 -8.73 -8.14
N ILE A 147 -10.58 -8.92 -8.10
CA ILE A 147 -9.74 -8.84 -9.29
C ILE A 147 -10.06 -10.06 -10.16
N SER A 148 -10.27 -9.83 -11.45
CA SER A 148 -10.50 -10.93 -12.41
C SER A 148 -9.35 -11.92 -12.36
N GLU A 149 -9.66 -13.20 -12.42
CA GLU A 149 -8.65 -14.24 -12.48
C GLU A 149 -7.79 -14.09 -13.74
N PRO A 150 -6.48 -14.41 -13.68
CA PRO A 150 -5.62 -14.33 -14.84
C PRO A 150 -6.13 -15.28 -15.93
N THR A 151 -6.30 -14.77 -17.14
CA THR A 151 -6.78 -15.54 -18.29
C THR A 151 -5.69 -16.38 -18.97
N VAL A 152 -4.43 -16.08 -18.68
CA VAL A 152 -3.27 -16.77 -19.26
C VAL A 152 -2.26 -17.06 -18.15
N SER A 153 -1.73 -18.28 -18.13
CA SER A 153 -0.60 -18.69 -17.31
C SER A 153 0.59 -19.05 -18.20
N MET A 154 1.80 -18.73 -17.74
CA MET A 154 3.03 -19.01 -18.47
C MET A 154 4.08 -19.59 -17.53
N PHE A 155 4.78 -20.62 -17.98
CA PHE A 155 5.89 -21.20 -17.24
C PHE A 155 7.21 -20.64 -17.76
N PHE A 156 8.02 -20.08 -16.86
CA PHE A 156 9.38 -19.67 -17.15
C PHE A 156 10.33 -20.70 -16.52
N SER A 157 11.08 -21.40 -17.34
CA SER A 157 12.05 -22.40 -16.91
C SER A 157 13.44 -22.06 -17.45
N VAL A 158 14.45 -22.64 -16.80
CA VAL A 158 15.83 -22.57 -17.29
C VAL A 158 15.92 -23.33 -18.61
N ASN A 159 16.72 -22.81 -19.55
CA ASN A 159 17.05 -23.57 -20.76
C ASN A 159 18.03 -24.68 -20.40
N ASP A 160 17.57 -25.92 -20.42
CA ASP A 160 18.33 -27.15 -20.15
C ASP A 160 18.78 -27.89 -21.45
N SER A 161 18.64 -27.20 -22.60
CA SER A 161 19.12 -27.75 -23.87
C SER A 161 20.66 -27.84 -23.92
N PRO A 162 21.23 -28.73 -24.77
CA PRO A 162 22.69 -28.81 -24.95
C PRO A 162 23.37 -27.52 -25.41
N PHE A 163 22.60 -26.57 -25.92
CA PHE A 163 23.06 -25.24 -26.37
C PHE A 163 22.85 -24.14 -25.33
N ALA A 164 22.41 -24.50 -24.11
CA ALA A 164 22.22 -23.50 -23.05
C ALA A 164 23.54 -22.79 -22.76
N GLY A 165 23.49 -21.44 -22.72
CA GLY A 165 24.66 -20.62 -22.43
C GLY A 165 25.53 -20.25 -23.64
N THR A 166 25.21 -20.75 -24.85
CA THR A 166 25.90 -20.30 -26.10
C THR A 166 25.36 -18.98 -26.60
N GLU A 167 24.08 -18.69 -26.35
CA GLU A 167 23.42 -17.43 -26.65
C GLU A 167 22.71 -16.90 -25.42
N GLY A 168 23.17 -15.76 -24.89
CA GLY A 168 22.60 -15.11 -23.73
C GLY A 168 23.31 -15.42 -22.40
N GLU A 169 23.47 -14.38 -21.57
CA GLU A 169 24.22 -14.44 -20.31
C GLU A 169 23.32 -14.77 -19.10
N PHE A 170 21.99 -14.58 -19.21
CA PHE A 170 21.05 -14.69 -18.09
C PHE A 170 20.19 -15.94 -18.17
N VAL A 171 20.80 -17.10 -18.02
CA VAL A 171 20.18 -18.42 -18.25
C VAL A 171 19.84 -19.20 -16.97
N THR A 172 20.11 -18.63 -15.79
CA THR A 172 19.89 -19.32 -14.51
C THR A 172 18.50 -18.99 -13.93
N SER A 173 17.97 -19.89 -13.09
CA SER A 173 16.72 -19.66 -12.36
C SER A 173 16.74 -18.41 -11.50
N ARG A 174 17.90 -18.07 -10.95
CA ARG A 174 18.10 -16.81 -10.22
C ARG A 174 17.90 -15.60 -11.12
N ASN A 175 18.52 -15.59 -12.30
CA ASN A 175 18.39 -14.48 -13.25
C ASN A 175 16.94 -14.31 -13.77
N ILE A 176 16.24 -15.44 -13.96
CA ILE A 176 14.82 -15.42 -14.34
C ILE A 176 13.99 -14.76 -13.23
N ARG A 177 14.23 -15.14 -11.96
CA ARG A 177 13.52 -14.58 -10.80
C ARG A 177 13.78 -13.10 -10.59
N GLU A 178 15.01 -12.62 -10.86
CA GLU A 178 15.37 -11.21 -10.74
C GLU A 178 14.74 -10.34 -11.84
N ARG A 179 14.31 -10.93 -12.94
CA ARG A 179 13.71 -10.22 -14.09
C ARG A 179 12.18 -10.27 -14.14
N LEU A 180 11.53 -11.21 -13.46
CA LEU A 180 10.08 -11.35 -13.33
C LEU A 180 9.55 -10.60 -12.11
#